data_bf45269f831096dd8b3b41c0e3b64ae0
#
_entry.id   bf45269f831096dd8b3b41c0e3b64ae0
#
_cell.length_a   1.000
_cell.length_b   1.000
_cell.length_c   1.000
_cell.angle_alpha   90.00
_cell.angle_beta   90.00
_cell.angle_gamma   90.00
#
_symmetry.space_group_name_H-M   'P 1'
#
loop_
_entity.id
_entity.type
_entity.pdbx_description
1 polymer ?
#
loop_
_entity_poly.entity_id
_entity_poly.type
_entity_poly.pdbx_seq_one_letter_code
_entity_poly.pdbx_strand_id
1 'polypeptide(L)' 'MSMRITYPDRTTEIIPEATRVDQQNFHEGMYDFYDEHGNLLRQIDMHSGIKWEIADDSDE' A
#
# COMPACT_ATOMS: atom_id res chain seq x y z
N MET A 1 -7.81 -1.18 -10.31
CA MET A 1 -7.83 -0.68 -8.93
C MET A 1 -6.41 -0.47 -8.46
N SER A 2 -6.17 0.59 -7.74
CA SER A 2 -4.83 0.92 -7.29
C SER A 2 -4.89 1.40 -5.85
N MET A 3 -3.72 1.58 -5.26
CA MET A 3 -3.63 2.05 -3.90
C MET A 3 -2.61 3.17 -3.84
N ARG A 4 -2.93 4.21 -3.10
CA ARG A 4 -2.06 5.37 -2.97
C ARG A 4 -1.45 5.39 -1.58
N ILE A 5 -0.14 5.52 -1.55
CA ILE A 5 0.64 5.61 -0.32
C ILE A 5 1.06 7.06 -0.16
N THR A 6 0.82 7.61 1.02
CA THR A 6 1.26 8.97 1.34
C THR A 6 2.31 8.89 2.41
N TYR A 7 3.46 9.48 2.14
CA TYR A 7 4.59 9.51 3.07
C TYR A 7 4.52 10.75 3.94
N PRO A 8 5.21 10.74 5.08
CA PRO A 8 5.18 11.88 5.99
C PRO A 8 5.70 13.17 5.38
N ASP A 9 6.56 13.07 4.38
CA ASP A 9 7.10 14.25 3.71
C ASP A 9 6.18 14.76 2.62
N ARG A 10 4.95 14.21 2.55
CA ARG A 10 3.90 14.62 1.62
C ARG A 10 4.10 14.10 0.21
N THR A 11 5.08 13.26 0.00
CA THR A 11 5.17 12.59 -1.29
C THR A 11 4.18 11.45 -1.33
N THR A 12 3.80 11.07 -2.54
CA THR A 12 2.85 9.97 -2.73
C THR A 12 3.41 9.00 -3.74
N GLU A 13 2.91 7.79 -3.65
CA GLU A 13 3.28 6.74 -4.58
C GLU A 13 2.03 5.94 -4.89
N ILE A 14 1.87 5.55 -6.16
CA ILE A 14 0.75 4.73 -6.58
C ILE A 14 1.26 3.33 -6.84
N ILE A 15 0.56 2.35 -6.28
CA ILE A 15 0.82 0.94 -6.56
C ILE A 15 -0.35 0.46 -7.41
N PRO A 16 -0.16 0.34 -8.72
CA PRO A 16 -1.30 0.24 -9.65
C PRO A 16 -2.18 -0.97 -9.45
N GLU A 17 -1.66 -2.07 -8.99
CA GLU A 17 -2.45 -3.29 -8.91
C GLU A 17 -2.76 -3.71 -7.49
N ALA A 18 -2.43 -2.87 -6.53
CA ALA A 18 -2.65 -3.21 -5.13
C ALA A 18 -4.14 -3.15 -4.81
N THR A 19 -4.64 -4.22 -4.23
CA THR A 19 -6.03 -4.28 -3.83
C THR A 19 -6.18 -4.54 -2.34
N ARG A 20 -5.09 -4.88 -1.66
CA ARG A 20 -5.20 -5.30 -0.28
C ARG A 20 -3.91 -5.01 0.46
N VAL A 21 -4.04 -4.61 1.72
CA VAL A 21 -2.93 -4.48 2.63
C VAL A 21 -3.04 -5.55 3.67
N ASP A 22 -1.96 -6.26 3.92
CA ASP A 22 -1.92 -7.29 4.94
C ASP A 22 -1.04 -6.80 6.08
N GLN A 23 -1.58 -6.81 7.27
CA GLN A 23 -0.85 -6.37 8.46
C GLN A 23 -0.40 -7.54 9.31
N GLN A 24 -0.40 -8.74 8.77
CA GLN A 24 0.02 -9.91 9.53
C GLN A 24 1.48 -9.80 9.96
N ASN A 25 2.28 -9.08 9.22
CA ASN A 25 3.67 -8.88 9.58
C ASN A 25 3.85 -7.67 10.48
N PHE A 26 2.79 -7.31 11.16
CA PHE A 26 2.84 -6.20 12.10
C PHE A 26 3.95 -6.36 13.11
N HIS A 27 4.19 -7.60 13.53
CA HIS A 27 5.25 -7.86 14.51
C HIS A 27 6.62 -7.54 13.97
N GLU A 28 6.75 -7.54 12.67
CA GLU A 28 8.02 -7.21 12.03
C GLU A 28 8.04 -5.78 11.53
N GLY A 29 6.95 -5.06 11.76
CA GLY A 29 6.90 -3.66 11.40
C GLY A 29 6.72 -3.38 9.94
N MET A 30 6.07 -4.27 9.22
CA MET A 30 5.92 -4.12 7.77
C MET A 30 4.46 -4.20 7.37
N TYR A 31 4.10 -3.40 6.39
CA TYR A 31 2.83 -3.53 5.69
C TYR A 31 3.10 -4.21 4.36
N ASP A 32 2.33 -5.24 4.06
CA ASP A 32 2.46 -5.99 2.81
C ASP A 32 1.31 -5.64 1.90
N PHE A 33 1.63 -5.21 0.69
CA PHE A 33 0.62 -4.83 -0.29
C PHE A 33 0.52 -5.91 -1.35
N TYR A 34 -0.68 -6.39 -1.59
CA TYR A 34 -0.92 -7.51 -2.50
C TYR A 34 -1.87 -7.10 -3.61
N ASP A 35 -1.77 -7.82 -4.73
CA ASP A 35 -2.72 -7.64 -5.82
C ASP A 35 -3.91 -8.59 -5.62
N GLU A 36 -4.80 -8.61 -6.61
CA GLU A 36 -6.00 -9.43 -6.49
C GLU A 36 -5.71 -10.90 -6.55
N HIS A 37 -4.55 -11.28 -7.03
CA HIS A 37 -4.14 -12.67 -7.11
C HIS A 37 -3.36 -13.13 -5.90
N GLY A 38 -3.13 -12.24 -4.95
CA GLY A 38 -2.37 -12.58 -3.77
C GLY A 38 -0.89 -12.48 -3.91
N ASN A 39 -0.40 -11.84 -4.96
CA ASN A 39 1.03 -11.64 -5.15
C ASN A 39 1.50 -10.42 -4.37
N LEU A 40 2.63 -10.56 -3.70
CA LEU A 40 3.20 -9.46 -2.93
C LEU A 40 3.79 -8.44 -3.89
N LEU A 41 3.35 -7.20 -3.77
CA LEU A 41 3.82 -6.12 -4.62
C LEU A 41 4.85 -5.26 -3.93
N ARG A 42 4.60 -4.88 -2.69
CA ARG A 42 5.48 -4.00 -1.94
C ARG A 42 5.41 -4.35 -0.47
N GLN A 43 6.50 -4.10 0.22
CA GLN A 43 6.54 -4.11 1.67
C GLN A 43 7.08 -2.76 2.13
N ILE A 44 6.38 -2.13 3.06
CA ILE A 44 6.74 -0.80 3.51
C ILE A 44 6.77 -0.81 5.02
N ASP A 45 7.80 -0.20 5.57
CA ASP A 45 8.00 -0.12 7.00
C ASP A 45 6.86 0.66 7.63
N MET A 46 6.15 0.05 8.56
CA MET A 46 5.03 0.70 9.21
C MET A 46 5.48 1.88 10.07
N HIS A 47 6.74 1.88 10.48
CA HIS A 47 7.25 2.97 11.30
C HIS A 47 7.65 4.18 10.49
N SER A 48 7.53 4.08 9.17
CA SER A 48 7.84 5.21 8.31
C SER A 48 6.76 6.29 8.37
N GLY A 49 5.63 6.00 9.01
CA GLY A 49 4.57 7.00 9.12
C GLY A 49 3.69 7.12 7.90
N ILE A 50 3.69 6.12 7.05
CA ILE A 50 2.89 6.17 5.84
C ILE A 50 1.41 6.00 6.15
N LYS A 51 0.60 6.45 5.20
CA LYS A 51 -0.83 6.17 5.16
C LYS A 51 -1.14 5.62 3.79
N TRP A 52 -2.24 4.88 3.70
CA TRP A 52 -2.63 4.34 2.40
C TRP A 52 -4.13 4.47 2.25
N GLU A 53 -4.56 4.48 0.98
CA GLU A 53 -5.98 4.50 0.67
C GLU A 53 -6.16 3.88 -0.69
N ILE A 54 -7.35 3.36 -0.93
CA ILE A 54 -7.66 2.84 -2.25
C ILE A 54 -7.88 4.02 -3.17
N ALA A 55 -7.14 4.04 -4.24
CA ALA A 55 -7.27 5.08 -5.25
C ALA A 55 -7.96 4.46 -6.44
N ASP A 56 -9.19 4.87 -6.67
CA ASP A 56 -9.94 4.35 -7.79
C ASP A 56 -9.75 5.30 -8.95
N ASP A 57 -8.84 4.93 -9.81
CA ASP A 57 -8.54 5.78 -10.94
C ASP A 57 -9.24 5.34 -12.19
N SER A 58 -10.17 4.43 -12.07
CA SER A 58 -10.86 3.92 -13.23
C SER A 58 -11.99 4.83 -13.66
N ASP A 59 -12.26 5.83 -12.90
CA ASP A 59 -13.42 6.67 -13.20
C ASP A 59 -13.04 7.88 -14.01
N GLU A 60 -11.81 7.98 -14.37
CA GLU A 60 -11.47 9.07 -15.16
C GLU A 60 -11.87 9.05 -16.45
#